data_5bf9e89e6925b47199f39d354df9b0b2
#
_entry.id   5bf9e89e6925b47199f39d354df9b0b2
#
_cell.length_a   1.000
_cell.length_b   1.000
_cell.length_c   1.000
_cell.angle_alpha   90.00
_cell.angle_beta   90.00
_cell.angle_gamma   90.00
#
_symmetry.space_group_name_H-M   'P 1'
#
loop_
_entity.id
_entity.type
_entity.pdbx_description
1 polymer ?
#
loop_
_entity_poly.entity_id
_entity_poly.type
_entity_poly.pdbx_seq_one_letter_code
_entity_poly.pdbx_strand_id
1 'polypeptide(L)'
;MKGLLLKDFCISKLQKTSIILIAIMGAVFAYLWKSPSYMVSFLTFIATIFVLTTISYDEFDNGYSFLFTLPVSRKLYVTEKYVFALLLGAGVWCITTALAAVYVAATGVTELNTDWIMSYIIYLGFVLLIVAVTVPVQLKFGGDKGRMAMIIVLGGMFLAGYAIVKGLKKIG
;
A
#
# COMPACT_ATOMS: atom_id res chain seq x y z
N MET A 1 -0.03 -7.21 -20.80
CA MET A 1 -0.40 -6.34 -19.68
C MET A 1 -1.86 -6.49 -19.23
N LYS A 2 -2.87 -6.32 -20.11
CA LYS A 2 -4.30 -6.38 -19.69
C LYS A 2 -4.67 -7.70 -18.97
N GLY A 3 -4.24 -8.86 -19.47
CA GLY A 3 -4.54 -10.15 -18.84
C GLY A 3 -3.91 -10.35 -17.45
N LEU A 4 -2.68 -9.87 -17.25
CA LEU A 4 -2.00 -9.93 -15.96
C LEU A 4 -2.70 -9.04 -14.93
N LEU A 5 -3.02 -7.80 -15.29
CA LEU A 5 -3.80 -6.89 -14.43
C LEU A 5 -5.16 -7.48 -14.08
N LEU A 6 -5.88 -8.06 -15.05
CA LEU A 6 -7.17 -8.69 -14.80
C LEU A 6 -7.05 -9.85 -13.81
N LYS A 7 -6.01 -10.66 -13.94
CA LYS A 7 -5.69 -11.76 -13.01
C LYS A 7 -5.53 -11.21 -11.57
N ASP A 8 -4.70 -10.17 -11.39
CA ASP A 8 -4.43 -9.60 -10.07
C ASP A 8 -5.69 -8.97 -9.44
N PHE A 9 -6.54 -8.33 -10.25
CA PHE A 9 -7.86 -7.88 -9.80
C PHE A 9 -8.77 -9.04 -9.40
N CYS A 10 -8.73 -10.17 -10.13
CA CYS A 10 -9.50 -11.37 -9.76
C CYS A 10 -9.00 -11.97 -8.45
N ILE A 11 -7.69 -12.06 -8.24
CA ILE A 11 -7.11 -12.50 -6.96
C ILE A 11 -7.56 -11.59 -5.81
N SER A 12 -7.54 -10.28 -6.02
CA SER A 12 -8.05 -9.30 -5.04
C SER A 12 -9.52 -9.53 -4.70
N LYS A 13 -10.36 -9.87 -5.68
CA LYS A 13 -11.78 -10.20 -5.46
C LYS A 13 -11.99 -11.47 -4.62
N LEU A 14 -11.09 -12.46 -4.70
CA LEU A 14 -11.19 -13.67 -3.88
C LEU A 14 -10.99 -13.38 -2.39
N GLN A 15 -10.31 -12.31 -2.05
CA GLN A 15 -10.03 -11.90 -0.67
C GLN A 15 -11.01 -10.85 -0.13
N LYS A 16 -12.27 -10.86 -0.58
CA LYS A 16 -13.31 -9.90 -0.17
C LYS A 16 -13.45 -9.76 1.34
N THR A 17 -13.44 -10.87 2.05
CA THR A 17 -13.59 -10.90 3.52
C THR A 17 -12.48 -10.12 4.21
N SER A 18 -11.23 -10.32 3.79
CA SER A 18 -10.09 -9.59 4.33
C SER A 18 -10.17 -8.09 4.02
N ILE A 19 -10.59 -7.73 2.81
CA ILE A 19 -10.77 -6.32 2.40
C ILE A 19 -11.84 -5.65 3.25
N ILE A 20 -12.99 -6.32 3.48
CA ILE A 20 -14.08 -5.80 4.31
C ILE A 20 -13.62 -5.62 5.76
N LEU A 21 -12.92 -6.59 6.34
CA LEU A 21 -12.38 -6.49 7.70
C LEU A 21 -11.42 -5.30 7.83
N ILE A 22 -10.53 -5.12 6.87
CA ILE A 22 -9.59 -3.99 6.84
C ILE A 22 -10.34 -2.65 6.74
N ALA A 23 -11.38 -2.57 5.90
CA ALA A 23 -12.19 -1.37 5.78
C ALA A 23 -12.93 -1.03 7.10
N ILE A 24 -13.48 -2.04 7.78
CA ILE A 24 -14.11 -1.88 9.10
C ILE A 24 -13.09 -1.38 10.12
N MET A 25 -11.89 -1.98 10.17
CA MET A 25 -10.82 -1.52 11.06
C MET A 25 -10.44 -0.06 10.80
N GLY A 26 -10.32 0.34 9.53
CA GLY A 26 -10.06 1.73 9.17
C GLY A 26 -11.14 2.70 9.66
N ALA A 27 -12.42 2.32 9.54
CA ALA A 27 -13.54 3.10 10.05
C ALA A 27 -13.53 3.20 11.58
N VAL A 28 -13.20 2.11 12.28
CA VAL A 28 -13.05 2.10 13.75
C VAL A 28 -11.91 3.03 14.20
N PHE A 29 -10.79 3.02 13.49
CA PHE A 29 -9.69 3.95 13.79
C PHE A 29 -10.11 5.41 13.62
N ALA A 30 -10.83 5.75 12.53
CA ALA A 30 -11.34 7.10 12.33
C ALA A 30 -12.26 7.55 13.47
N TYR A 31 -13.12 6.64 13.93
CA TYR A 31 -14.05 6.91 15.03
C TYR A 31 -13.34 7.10 16.39
N LEU A 32 -12.40 6.21 16.72
CA LEU A 32 -11.68 6.24 18.01
C LEU A 32 -10.79 7.48 18.16
N TRP A 33 -10.08 7.83 17.09
CA TRP A 33 -9.12 8.94 17.11
C TRP A 33 -9.75 10.29 16.69
N LYS A 34 -11.04 10.29 16.32
CA LYS A 34 -11.78 11.47 15.86
C LYS A 34 -11.09 12.24 14.72
N SER A 35 -10.23 11.55 13.99
CA SER A 35 -9.48 12.12 12.86
C SER A 35 -9.54 11.18 11.66
N PRO A 36 -10.09 11.63 10.53
CA PRO A 36 -10.17 10.82 9.31
C PRO A 36 -8.80 10.54 8.69
N SER A 37 -7.78 11.30 9.04
CA SER A 37 -6.40 11.14 8.54
C SER A 37 -5.83 9.76 8.87
N TYR A 38 -6.16 9.20 10.03
CA TYR A 38 -5.74 7.84 10.40
C TYR A 38 -6.37 6.76 9.49
N MET A 39 -7.63 6.95 9.10
CA MET A 39 -8.30 6.03 8.16
C MET A 39 -7.61 6.07 6.80
N VAL A 40 -7.33 7.26 6.27
CA VAL A 40 -6.69 7.41 4.96
C VAL A 40 -5.31 6.77 4.96
N SER A 41 -4.46 7.10 5.95
CA SER A 41 -3.09 6.56 6.04
C SER A 41 -3.10 5.03 6.21
N PHE A 42 -3.93 4.50 7.10
CA PHE A 42 -4.02 3.07 7.39
C PHE A 42 -4.50 2.27 6.17
N LEU A 43 -5.62 2.66 5.56
CA LEU A 43 -6.19 1.93 4.41
C LEU A 43 -5.27 1.99 3.20
N THR A 44 -4.64 3.14 2.93
CA THR A 44 -3.72 3.28 1.81
C THR A 44 -2.45 2.44 2.03
N PHE A 45 -1.92 2.40 3.26
CA PHE A 45 -0.79 1.55 3.62
C PHE A 45 -1.09 0.07 3.44
N ILE A 46 -2.23 -0.41 3.96
CA ILE A 46 -2.64 -1.81 3.83
C ILE A 46 -2.90 -2.18 2.36
N ALA A 47 -3.53 -1.30 1.58
CA ALA A 47 -3.73 -1.53 0.14
C ALA A 47 -2.41 -1.74 -0.60
N THR A 48 -1.37 -1.00 -0.20
CA THR A 48 -0.03 -1.15 -0.77
C THR A 48 0.58 -2.51 -0.43
N ILE A 49 0.47 -2.96 0.82
CA ILE A 49 0.93 -4.29 1.25
C ILE A 49 0.16 -5.40 0.52
N PHE A 50 -1.11 -5.17 0.20
CA PHE A 50 -1.94 -6.15 -0.49
C PHE A 50 -1.40 -6.53 -1.88
N VAL A 51 -0.69 -5.63 -2.55
CA VAL A 51 0.00 -5.93 -3.82
C VAL A 51 1.02 -7.06 -3.65
N LEU A 52 1.71 -7.11 -2.51
CA LEU A 52 2.70 -8.14 -2.23
C LEU A 52 2.06 -9.53 -2.11
N THR A 53 0.81 -9.57 -1.69
CA THR A 53 0.04 -10.82 -1.63
C THR A 53 -0.17 -11.38 -3.04
N THR A 54 -0.43 -10.53 -4.05
CA THR A 54 -0.59 -11.00 -5.43
C THR A 54 0.71 -11.56 -6.00
N ILE A 55 1.86 -10.98 -5.62
CA ILE A 55 3.18 -11.51 -6.01
C ILE A 55 3.42 -12.88 -5.34
N SER A 56 3.07 -13.02 -4.06
CA SER A 56 3.19 -14.29 -3.34
C SER A 56 2.29 -15.38 -3.95
N TYR A 57 1.09 -15.03 -4.41
CA TYR A 57 0.22 -15.97 -5.15
C TYR A 57 0.83 -16.45 -6.47
N ASP A 58 1.53 -15.56 -7.18
CA ASP A 58 2.19 -15.93 -8.43
C ASP A 58 3.37 -16.88 -8.23
N GLU A 59 3.95 -16.88 -7.03
CA GLU A 59 5.05 -17.76 -6.67
C GLU A 59 4.59 -19.13 -6.14
N PHE A 60 3.37 -19.20 -5.61
CA PHE A 60 2.81 -20.41 -5.02
C PHE A 60 2.77 -21.54 -6.05
N ASP A 61 3.07 -22.76 -5.63
CA ASP A 61 3.07 -24.00 -6.46
C ASP A 61 3.89 -23.88 -7.76
N ASN A 62 5.05 -23.22 -7.71
CA ASN A 62 5.89 -22.96 -8.90
C ASN A 62 5.17 -22.16 -10.02
N GLY A 63 4.22 -21.31 -9.64
CA GLY A 63 3.43 -20.51 -10.58
C GLY A 63 4.27 -19.67 -11.52
N TYR A 64 5.48 -19.24 -11.12
CA TYR A 64 6.42 -18.57 -12.04
C TYR A 64 6.84 -19.44 -13.22
N SER A 65 7.05 -20.74 -13.01
CA SER A 65 7.41 -21.66 -14.09
C SER A 65 6.31 -21.71 -15.13
N PHE A 66 5.06 -21.77 -14.70
CA PHE A 66 3.91 -21.71 -15.59
C PHE A 66 3.73 -20.32 -16.24
N LEU A 67 3.88 -19.24 -15.47
CA LEU A 67 3.70 -17.88 -15.97
C LEU A 67 4.67 -17.55 -17.12
N PHE A 68 5.92 -18.02 -17.02
CA PHE A 68 6.94 -17.78 -18.05
C PHE A 68 6.92 -18.77 -19.22
N THR A 69 6.05 -19.77 -19.23
CA THR A 69 5.72 -20.53 -20.46
C THR A 69 4.81 -19.73 -21.39
N LEU A 70 4.08 -18.74 -20.84
CA LEU A 70 3.30 -17.81 -21.62
C LEU A 70 4.21 -16.76 -22.30
N PRO A 71 3.77 -16.08 -23.36
CA PRO A 71 4.57 -15.04 -24.03
C PRO A 71 4.65 -13.75 -23.19
N VAL A 72 5.12 -13.89 -21.95
CA VAL A 72 5.27 -12.81 -20.96
C VAL A 72 6.75 -12.63 -20.64
N SER A 73 7.30 -11.46 -20.95
CA SER A 73 8.67 -11.14 -20.56
C SER A 73 8.76 -10.74 -19.09
N ARG A 74 9.91 -11.01 -18.44
CA ARG A 74 10.17 -10.61 -17.05
C ARG A 74 9.99 -9.10 -16.84
N LYS A 75 10.40 -8.28 -17.80
CA LYS A 75 10.22 -6.83 -17.76
C LYS A 75 8.73 -6.46 -17.74
N LEU A 76 7.92 -7.09 -18.59
CA LEU A 76 6.48 -6.85 -18.65
C LEU A 76 5.79 -7.22 -17.35
N TYR A 77 6.20 -8.32 -16.72
CA TYR A 77 5.68 -8.76 -15.44
C TYR A 77 5.99 -7.75 -14.32
N VAL A 78 7.25 -7.33 -14.21
CA VAL A 78 7.65 -6.33 -13.18
C VAL A 78 6.92 -5.01 -13.38
N THR A 79 6.85 -4.52 -14.62
CA THR A 79 6.12 -3.28 -14.94
C THR A 79 4.65 -3.38 -14.58
N GLU A 80 4.03 -4.54 -14.84
CA GLU A 80 2.63 -4.80 -14.48
C GLU A 80 2.42 -4.70 -12.97
N LYS A 81 3.30 -5.30 -12.15
CA LYS A 81 3.19 -5.24 -10.68
C LYS A 81 3.30 -3.80 -10.15
N TYR A 82 4.18 -2.99 -10.72
CA TYR A 82 4.24 -1.56 -10.38
C TYR A 82 2.98 -0.81 -10.78
N VAL A 83 2.48 -1.04 -12.00
CA VAL A 83 1.23 -0.41 -12.47
C VAL A 83 0.05 -0.82 -11.60
N PHE A 84 -0.05 -2.11 -11.25
CA PHE A 84 -1.10 -2.61 -10.36
C PHE A 84 -1.01 -1.96 -8.97
N ALA A 85 0.20 -1.88 -8.39
CA ALA A 85 0.45 -1.23 -7.10
C ALA A 85 0.03 0.25 -7.12
N LEU A 86 0.38 0.98 -8.17
CA LEU A 86 0.01 2.38 -8.33
C LEU A 86 -1.50 2.55 -8.49
N LEU A 87 -2.15 1.74 -9.32
CA LEU A 87 -3.60 1.80 -9.53
C LEU A 87 -4.36 1.47 -8.24
N LEU A 88 -3.94 0.45 -7.51
CA LEU A 88 -4.59 0.04 -6.28
C LEU A 88 -4.33 1.04 -5.16
N GLY A 89 -3.08 1.47 -4.97
CA GLY A 89 -2.71 2.45 -3.94
C GLY A 89 -3.35 3.81 -4.18
N ALA A 90 -3.26 4.36 -5.38
CA ALA A 90 -3.89 5.64 -5.74
C ALA A 90 -5.42 5.54 -5.72
N GLY A 91 -6.00 4.42 -6.18
CA GLY A 91 -7.44 4.20 -6.15
C GLY A 91 -8.00 4.18 -4.73
N VAL A 92 -7.37 3.42 -3.82
CA VAL A 92 -7.77 3.40 -2.40
C VAL A 92 -7.53 4.76 -1.76
N TRP A 93 -6.42 5.42 -2.05
CA TRP A 93 -6.16 6.77 -1.55
C TRP A 93 -7.23 7.77 -1.99
N CYS A 94 -7.63 7.79 -3.26
CA CYS A 94 -8.71 8.66 -3.76
C CYS A 94 -10.05 8.38 -3.06
N ILE A 95 -10.43 7.10 -2.92
CA ILE A 95 -11.68 6.71 -2.28
C ILE A 95 -11.69 7.11 -0.80
N THR A 96 -10.62 6.80 -0.07
CA THR A 96 -10.53 7.10 1.37
C THR A 96 -10.46 8.60 1.63
N THR A 97 -9.78 9.37 0.78
CA THR A 97 -9.73 10.83 0.87
C THR A 97 -11.10 11.45 0.58
N ALA A 98 -11.85 10.94 -0.40
CA ALA A 98 -13.21 11.39 -0.66
C ALA A 98 -14.15 11.07 0.52
N LEU A 99 -14.05 9.88 1.10
CA LEU A 99 -14.81 9.52 2.32
C LEU A 99 -14.43 10.39 3.52
N ALA A 100 -13.16 10.70 3.69
CA ALA A 100 -12.68 11.61 4.74
C ALA A 100 -13.24 13.02 4.56
N ALA A 101 -13.29 13.54 3.34
CA ALA A 101 -13.87 14.84 3.05
C ALA A 101 -15.38 14.89 3.36
N VAL A 102 -16.12 13.83 3.00
CA VAL A 102 -17.56 13.70 3.34
C VAL A 102 -17.76 13.65 4.87
N TYR A 103 -16.93 12.90 5.57
CA TYR A 103 -16.99 12.81 7.03
C TYR A 103 -16.76 14.16 7.70
N VAL A 104 -15.75 14.91 7.28
CA VAL A 104 -15.45 16.27 7.79
C VAL A 104 -16.62 17.23 7.50
N ALA A 105 -17.18 17.18 6.30
CA ALA A 105 -18.33 18.00 5.95
C ALA A 105 -19.59 17.69 6.79
N ALA A 106 -19.80 16.42 7.14
CA ALA A 106 -20.95 15.96 7.91
C ALA A 106 -20.83 16.26 9.43
N THR A 107 -19.61 16.20 9.97
CA THR A 107 -19.38 16.34 11.41
C THR A 107 -18.97 17.75 11.83
N GLY A 108 -18.69 18.65 10.88
CA GLY A 108 -18.26 20.02 11.17
C GLY A 108 -16.91 20.10 11.90
N VAL A 109 -16.15 19.01 11.95
CA VAL A 109 -14.81 18.99 12.54
C VAL A 109 -13.91 19.92 11.73
N THR A 110 -13.42 20.98 12.35
CA THR A 110 -12.65 22.06 11.73
C THR A 110 -11.20 21.65 11.37
N GLU A 111 -11.01 20.48 10.81
CA GLU A 111 -9.70 20.05 10.30
C GLU A 111 -9.45 20.47 8.85
N LEU A 112 -10.29 21.35 8.27
CA LEU A 112 -10.12 21.89 6.91
C LEU A 112 -9.03 22.98 6.81
N ASN A 113 -7.94 22.82 7.49
CA ASN A 113 -6.74 23.64 7.31
C ASN A 113 -5.90 23.08 6.17
N THR A 114 -5.09 23.91 5.55
CA THR A 114 -4.15 23.54 4.47
C THR A 114 -3.27 22.32 4.87
N ASP A 115 -3.07 22.13 6.16
CA ASP A 115 -2.25 21.06 6.75
C ASP A 115 -2.77 19.64 6.50
N TRP A 116 -4.09 19.45 6.41
CA TRP A 116 -4.65 18.12 6.12
C TRP A 116 -4.41 17.69 4.67
N ILE A 117 -4.53 18.63 3.70
CA ILE A 117 -4.24 18.36 2.29
C ILE A 117 -2.77 17.98 2.13
N MET A 118 -1.87 18.76 2.78
CA MET A 118 -0.45 18.45 2.79
C MET A 118 -0.16 17.06 3.37
N SER A 119 -0.82 16.69 4.47
CA SER A 119 -0.69 15.36 5.08
C SER A 119 -1.09 14.24 4.11
N TYR A 120 -2.18 14.41 3.35
CA TYR A 120 -2.64 13.39 2.41
C TYR A 120 -1.71 13.24 1.20
N ILE A 121 -1.11 14.34 0.73
CA ILE A 121 -0.08 14.29 -0.31
C ILE A 121 1.18 13.57 0.19
N ILE A 122 1.59 13.83 1.44
CA ILE A 122 2.72 13.14 2.08
C ILE A 122 2.45 11.64 2.20
N TYR A 123 1.24 11.22 2.55
CA TYR A 123 0.87 9.80 2.60
C TYR A 123 0.98 9.13 1.24
N LEU A 124 0.57 9.81 0.17
CA LEU A 124 0.72 9.28 -1.18
C LEU A 124 2.21 9.12 -1.55
N GLY A 125 3.05 10.10 -1.24
CA GLY A 125 4.50 10.02 -1.43
C GLY A 125 5.11 8.84 -0.65
N PHE A 126 4.69 8.63 0.59
CA PHE A 126 5.14 7.53 1.43
C PHE A 126 4.74 6.16 0.86
N VAL A 127 3.52 6.04 0.34
CA VAL A 127 3.05 4.83 -0.36
C VAL A 127 3.89 4.52 -1.58
N LEU A 128 4.19 5.53 -2.41
CA LEU A 128 5.05 5.35 -3.59
C LEU A 128 6.45 4.85 -3.20
N LEU A 129 7.00 5.39 -2.12
CA LEU A 129 8.30 4.97 -1.59
C LEU A 129 8.25 3.51 -1.10
N ILE A 130 7.20 3.12 -0.37
CA ILE A 130 7.01 1.73 0.08
C ILE A 130 6.92 0.79 -1.13
N VAL A 131 6.11 1.11 -2.15
CA VAL A 131 5.99 0.30 -3.36
C VAL A 131 7.35 0.16 -4.05
N ALA A 132 8.09 1.25 -4.21
CA ALA A 132 9.39 1.26 -4.88
C ALA A 132 10.40 0.33 -4.21
N VAL A 133 10.32 0.17 -2.89
CA VAL A 133 11.24 -0.67 -2.11
C VAL A 133 10.73 -2.10 -1.96
N THR A 134 9.44 -2.28 -1.65
CA THR A 134 8.89 -3.59 -1.31
C THR A 134 8.70 -4.50 -2.51
N VAL A 135 8.28 -3.96 -3.66
CA VAL A 135 8.09 -4.76 -4.88
C VAL A 135 9.39 -5.44 -5.34
N PRO A 136 10.54 -4.74 -5.50
CA PRO A 136 11.78 -5.40 -5.92
C PRO A 136 12.32 -6.36 -4.85
N VAL A 137 12.13 -6.06 -3.58
CA VAL A 137 12.54 -6.97 -2.49
C VAL A 137 11.76 -8.27 -2.57
N GLN A 138 10.44 -8.21 -2.71
CA GLN A 138 9.58 -9.40 -2.85
C GLN A 138 9.93 -10.21 -4.10
N LEU A 139 10.13 -9.55 -5.24
CA LEU A 139 10.49 -10.21 -6.49
C LEU A 139 11.88 -10.87 -6.45
N LYS A 140 12.82 -10.33 -5.67
CA LYS A 140 14.19 -10.86 -5.55
C LYS A 140 14.30 -12.03 -4.59
N PHE A 141 13.63 -11.95 -3.45
CA PHE A 141 13.80 -12.92 -2.34
C PHE A 141 12.71 -13.99 -2.32
N GLY A 142 11.57 -13.75 -2.99
CA GLY A 142 10.46 -14.70 -3.10
C GLY A 142 9.69 -14.87 -1.78
N GLY A 143 8.71 -15.76 -1.78
CA GLY A 143 7.75 -16.07 -0.73
C GLY A 143 8.19 -15.85 0.73
N ASP A 144 8.70 -16.89 1.39
CA ASP A 144 8.99 -16.81 2.83
C ASP A 144 10.19 -15.91 3.15
N LYS A 145 11.24 -15.99 2.34
CA LYS A 145 12.42 -15.13 2.50
C LYS A 145 12.10 -13.66 2.19
N GLY A 146 11.20 -13.41 1.25
CA GLY A 146 10.70 -12.08 0.91
C GLY A 146 9.99 -11.41 2.09
N ARG A 147 9.17 -12.16 2.84
CA ARG A 147 8.52 -11.63 4.04
C ARG A 147 9.51 -11.20 5.11
N MET A 148 10.52 -12.01 5.40
CA MET A 148 11.59 -11.65 6.34
C MET A 148 12.38 -10.43 5.85
N ALA A 149 12.75 -10.41 4.57
CA ALA A 149 13.45 -9.28 3.97
C ALA A 149 12.63 -7.98 4.04
N MET A 150 11.31 -8.05 3.83
CA MET A 150 10.42 -6.89 3.96
C MET A 150 10.37 -6.35 5.39
N ILE A 151 10.27 -7.21 6.40
CA ILE A 151 10.27 -6.78 7.80
C ILE A 151 11.58 -6.04 8.12
N ILE A 152 12.71 -6.56 7.66
CA ILE A 152 14.02 -5.92 7.86
C ILE A 152 14.10 -4.58 7.14
N VAL A 153 13.64 -4.50 5.89
CA VAL A 153 13.67 -3.27 5.09
C VAL A 153 12.73 -2.22 5.65
N LEU A 154 11.48 -2.56 5.96
CA LEU A 154 10.52 -1.63 6.56
C LEU A 154 11.00 -1.18 7.94
N GLY A 155 11.47 -2.10 8.79
CA GLY A 155 12.05 -1.77 10.09
C GLY A 155 13.26 -0.84 9.96
N GLY A 156 14.16 -1.11 9.00
CA GLY A 156 15.29 -0.25 8.69
C GLY A 156 14.89 1.16 8.24
N MET A 157 13.84 1.27 7.41
CA MET A 157 13.30 2.57 6.99
C MET A 157 12.73 3.36 8.17
N PHE A 158 12.00 2.71 9.08
CA PHE A 158 11.49 3.37 10.29
C PHE A 158 12.63 3.83 11.21
N LEU A 159 13.64 3.01 11.42
CA LEU A 159 14.81 3.38 12.21
C LEU A 159 15.59 4.54 11.59
N ALA A 160 15.81 4.52 10.28
CA ALA A 160 16.45 5.61 9.56
C ALA A 160 15.65 6.92 9.66
N GLY A 161 14.32 6.86 9.46
CA GLY A 161 13.44 8.01 9.64
C GLY A 161 13.49 8.58 11.06
N TYR A 162 13.44 7.72 12.08
CA TYR A 162 13.58 8.13 13.46
C TYR A 162 14.95 8.79 13.75
N ALA A 163 16.02 8.21 13.24
CA ALA A 163 17.37 8.75 13.42
C ALA A 163 17.52 10.14 12.77
N ILE A 164 16.95 10.35 11.57
CA ILE A 164 16.95 11.63 10.87
C ILE A 164 16.19 12.68 11.69
N VAL A 165 14.97 12.36 12.15
CA VAL A 165 14.16 13.29 12.95
C VAL A 165 14.85 13.65 14.26
N LYS A 166 15.47 12.67 14.93
CA LYS A 166 16.24 12.91 16.16
C LYS A 166 17.50 13.74 15.90
N GLY A 167 18.18 13.52 14.77
CA GLY A 167 19.35 14.30 14.35
C GLY A 167 18.99 15.76 14.09
N LEU A 168 17.89 16.00 13.36
CA LEU A 168 17.39 17.36 13.08
C LEU A 168 17.02 18.12 14.36
N LYS A 169 16.36 17.45 15.34
CA LYS A 169 16.02 18.06 16.64
C LYS A 169 17.25 18.38 17.51
N LYS A 170 18.42 17.84 17.20
CA LYS A 170 19.66 18.11 17.95
C LYS A 170 20.45 19.28 17.35
N ILE A 171 20.16 19.65 16.11
CA ILE A 171 20.88 20.69 15.36
C ILE A 171 20.11 22.03 15.39
N GLY A 172 18.78 22.01 15.63
CA GLY A 172 17.94 23.20 15.82
C GLY A 172 17.60 23.39 17.30
#